data_f7fdecfd83c17b89768db797d5ec8b57
#
_entry.id   f7fdecfd83c17b89768db797d5ec8b57
#
_cell.length_a   1.000
_cell.length_b   1.000
_cell.length_c   1.000
_cell.angle_alpha   90.00
_cell.angle_beta   90.00
_cell.angle_gamma   90.00
#
_symmetry.space_group_name_H-M   'P 1'
#
loop_
_entity.id
_entity.type
_entity.pdbx_description
1 polymer ?
#
loop_
_entity_poly.entity_id
_entity_poly.type
_entity_poly.pdbx_seq_one_letter_code
_entity_poly.pdbx_strand_id
1 'polypeptide(L)'
;DYTVRAGSDEIGTITTPPPVGDRFALAGRVWEVEELDIQRKLIYVRPVEGKMEISWPGDYGEVHTRIAERMRQVLLEDTVYPYLKPNAQKRLEVARHVARNTGLCRHSLIHLGGYSYCLFPWLGTRSFRTVRRMIRSMSAKFGITGVEYEGCYYIKFKMSKGTEQTLLEALADEARRGID
;
A
#
# COMPACT_ATOMS: atom_id res chain seq x y z
N ASP A 1 8.16 -10.74 -17.54
CA ASP A 1 9.38 -9.97 -17.24
C ASP A 1 10.01 -9.49 -18.54
N TYR A 2 10.71 -8.37 -18.46
CA TYR A 2 11.47 -7.77 -19.56
C TYR A 2 12.94 -8.05 -19.34
N THR A 3 13.64 -8.49 -20.39
CA THR A 3 15.10 -8.68 -20.36
C THR A 3 15.80 -7.36 -20.62
N VAL A 4 16.73 -6.99 -19.74
CA VAL A 4 17.53 -5.75 -19.83
C VAL A 4 18.87 -6.07 -20.51
N ARG A 5 19.22 -5.32 -21.54
CA ARG A 5 20.44 -5.49 -22.33
C ARG A 5 21.25 -4.20 -22.45
N ALA A 6 22.55 -4.29 -22.25
CA ALA A 6 23.50 -3.24 -22.55
C ALA A 6 24.37 -3.71 -23.73
N GLY A 7 24.06 -3.23 -24.94
CA GLY A 7 24.66 -3.77 -26.16
C GLY A 7 24.30 -5.26 -26.37
N SER A 8 25.31 -6.11 -26.41
CA SER A 8 25.16 -7.57 -26.53
C SER A 8 24.89 -8.28 -25.21
N ASP A 9 25.19 -7.62 -24.08
CA ASP A 9 25.21 -8.25 -22.77
C ASP A 9 23.82 -8.22 -22.11
N GLU A 10 23.38 -9.33 -21.56
CA GLU A 10 22.20 -9.43 -20.73
C GLU A 10 22.57 -9.07 -19.29
N ILE A 11 21.90 -8.04 -18.76
CA ILE A 11 22.18 -7.50 -17.42
C ILE A 11 21.29 -8.15 -16.37
N GLY A 12 20.06 -8.50 -16.74
CA GLY A 12 19.07 -9.10 -15.86
C GLY A 12 17.64 -8.90 -16.36
N THR A 13 16.67 -9.11 -15.49
CA THR A 13 15.24 -8.97 -15.82
C THR A 13 14.55 -8.05 -14.87
N ILE A 14 13.51 -7.34 -15.34
CA ILE A 14 12.62 -6.52 -14.52
C ILE A 14 11.16 -6.73 -14.93
N THR A 15 10.25 -6.62 -13.98
CA THR A 15 8.82 -6.87 -14.21
C THR A 15 8.11 -5.71 -14.87
N THR A 16 8.45 -4.48 -14.47
CA THR A 16 7.85 -3.25 -14.98
C THR A 16 8.92 -2.40 -15.66
N PRO A 17 8.84 -2.21 -16.99
CA PRO A 17 9.85 -1.44 -17.69
C PRO A 17 9.69 0.05 -17.39
N PRO A 18 10.79 0.76 -17.03
CA PRO A 18 10.77 2.21 -16.98
C PRO A 18 10.60 2.81 -18.39
N PRO A 19 10.04 4.02 -18.51
CA PRO A 19 9.99 4.75 -19.77
C PRO A 19 11.38 4.99 -20.38
N VAL A 20 11.43 5.19 -21.71
CA VAL A 20 12.65 5.61 -22.39
C VAL A 20 13.13 6.96 -21.83
N GLY A 21 14.42 7.06 -21.53
CA GLY A 21 15.07 8.22 -20.89
C GLY A 21 15.09 8.16 -19.36
N ASP A 22 14.33 7.28 -18.75
CA ASP A 22 14.33 7.10 -17.30
C ASP A 22 15.51 6.28 -16.83
N ARG A 23 15.91 6.50 -15.58
CA ARG A 23 17.03 5.80 -14.94
C ARG A 23 16.52 4.81 -13.90
N PHE A 24 17.22 3.70 -13.79
CA PHE A 24 16.96 2.69 -12.76
C PHE A 24 18.22 1.96 -12.35
N ALA A 25 18.20 1.32 -11.19
CA ALA A 25 19.30 0.53 -10.67
C ALA A 25 19.05 -0.96 -10.92
N LEU A 26 20.03 -1.65 -11.52
CA LEU A 26 20.02 -3.09 -11.73
C LEU A 26 21.46 -3.64 -11.67
N ALA A 27 21.66 -4.81 -11.05
CA ALA A 27 22.95 -5.46 -10.91
C ALA A 27 24.05 -4.53 -10.34
N GLY A 28 23.70 -3.67 -9.36
CA GLY A 28 24.65 -2.79 -8.67
C GLY A 28 25.10 -1.56 -9.48
N ARG A 29 24.49 -1.29 -10.62
CA ARG A 29 24.78 -0.13 -11.48
C ARG A 29 23.53 0.64 -11.81
N VAL A 30 23.71 1.90 -12.23
CA VAL A 30 22.63 2.75 -12.72
C VAL A 30 22.61 2.71 -14.25
N TRP A 31 21.43 2.53 -14.78
CA TRP A 31 21.16 2.41 -16.22
C TRP A 31 20.12 3.43 -16.65
N GLU A 32 20.25 3.94 -17.86
CA GLU A 32 19.24 4.78 -18.51
C GLU A 32 18.66 4.01 -19.70
N VAL A 33 17.32 4.02 -19.81
CA VAL A 33 16.62 3.32 -20.90
C VAL A 33 16.81 4.06 -22.21
N GLU A 34 17.39 3.41 -23.20
CA GLU A 34 17.56 3.95 -24.56
C GLU A 34 16.41 3.55 -25.47
N GLU A 35 15.97 2.28 -25.37
CA GLU A 35 14.91 1.73 -26.20
C GLU A 35 14.10 0.67 -25.42
N LEU A 36 12.80 0.62 -25.72
CA LEU A 36 11.89 -0.35 -25.12
C LEU A 36 11.12 -1.09 -26.24
N ASP A 37 11.42 -2.38 -26.41
CA ASP A 37 10.66 -3.29 -27.28
C ASP A 37 9.66 -4.07 -26.45
N ILE A 38 8.42 -3.60 -26.44
CA ILE A 38 7.30 -4.22 -25.68
C ILE A 38 6.95 -5.60 -26.24
N GLN A 39 7.02 -5.77 -27.57
CA GLN A 39 6.62 -7.05 -28.22
C GLN A 39 7.59 -8.18 -27.89
N ARG A 40 8.88 -7.88 -27.90
CA ARG A 40 9.94 -8.85 -27.57
C ARG A 40 10.28 -8.88 -26.09
N LYS A 41 9.70 -7.97 -25.29
CA LYS A 41 10.02 -7.79 -23.87
C LYS A 41 11.51 -7.54 -23.63
N LEU A 42 12.09 -6.64 -24.43
CA LEU A 42 13.50 -6.24 -24.34
C LEU A 42 13.59 -4.77 -23.96
N ILE A 43 14.59 -4.44 -23.13
CA ILE A 43 14.94 -3.08 -22.76
C ILE A 43 16.42 -2.90 -23.06
N TYR A 44 16.73 -1.94 -23.92
CA TYR A 44 18.11 -1.57 -24.21
C TYR A 44 18.49 -0.38 -23.32
N VAL A 45 19.64 -0.50 -22.68
CA VAL A 45 20.10 0.45 -21.68
C VAL A 45 21.56 0.83 -21.89
N ARG A 46 21.93 2.02 -21.42
CA ARG A 46 23.33 2.46 -21.32
C ARG A 46 23.70 2.68 -19.86
N PRO A 47 24.95 2.44 -19.47
CA PRO A 47 25.41 2.76 -18.13
C PRO A 47 25.46 4.29 -17.95
N VAL A 48 25.07 4.77 -16.77
CA VAL A 48 25.18 6.17 -16.38
C VAL A 48 25.84 6.28 -15.03
N GLU A 49 26.66 7.33 -14.85
CA GLU A 49 27.24 7.61 -13.55
C GLU A 49 26.19 8.20 -12.61
N GLY A 50 26.22 7.80 -11.36
CA GLY A 50 25.34 8.32 -10.32
C GLY A 50 25.02 7.27 -9.26
N LYS A 51 24.49 7.75 -8.14
CA LYS A 51 23.86 6.90 -7.12
C LYS A 51 22.35 7.08 -7.25
N MET A 52 21.65 6.00 -7.50
CA MET A 52 20.18 5.95 -7.34
C MET A 52 19.83 5.14 -6.09
N GLU A 53 18.82 5.58 -5.37
CA GLU A 53 18.19 4.71 -4.39
C GLU A 53 17.63 3.50 -5.13
N ILE A 54 18.00 2.33 -4.69
CA ILE A 54 17.50 1.08 -5.25
C ILE A 54 16.01 0.99 -4.86
N SER A 55 15.14 1.33 -5.79
CA SER A 55 13.73 0.98 -5.67
C SER A 55 13.61 -0.49 -6.05
N TRP A 56 13.31 -1.32 -5.08
CA TRP A 56 12.84 -2.67 -5.33
C TRP A 56 11.33 -2.60 -5.55
N PRO A 57 10.83 -2.65 -6.79
CA PRO A 57 9.42 -2.92 -7.02
C PRO A 57 9.21 -4.42 -6.72
N GLY A 58 9.32 -4.77 -5.44
CA GLY A 58 8.89 -6.05 -4.94
C GLY A 58 7.38 -6.02 -4.89
N ASP A 59 6.75 -7.09 -5.34
CA ASP A 59 5.38 -7.37 -4.92
C ASP A 59 5.41 -7.37 -3.38
N TYR A 60 4.66 -6.45 -2.77
CA TYR A 60 4.55 -6.38 -1.32
C TYR A 60 4.01 -7.73 -0.86
N GLY A 61 4.88 -8.56 -0.29
CA GLY A 61 4.51 -9.88 0.18
C GLY A 61 3.26 -9.81 1.07
N GLU A 62 2.52 -10.91 1.19
CA GLU A 62 1.32 -10.94 2.02
C GLU A 62 1.68 -10.59 3.48
N VAL A 63 1.06 -9.55 4.00
CA VAL A 63 1.16 -9.15 5.41
C VAL A 63 0.22 -10.03 6.22
N HIS A 64 0.74 -10.69 7.25
CA HIS A 64 -0.08 -11.47 8.17
C HIS A 64 -0.85 -10.57 9.14
N THR A 65 -2.08 -10.95 9.53
CA THR A 65 -2.95 -10.15 10.42
C THR A 65 -2.23 -9.77 11.73
N ARG A 66 -1.45 -10.66 12.33
CA ARG A 66 -0.69 -10.35 13.56
C ARG A 66 0.29 -9.20 13.41
N ILE A 67 0.81 -8.95 12.21
CA ILE A 67 1.67 -7.80 11.92
C ILE A 67 0.85 -6.51 11.97
N ALA A 68 -0.31 -6.49 11.33
CA ALA A 68 -1.21 -5.33 11.36
C ALA A 68 -1.72 -5.04 12.79
N GLU A 69 -2.06 -6.07 13.56
CA GLU A 69 -2.42 -5.95 14.98
C GLU A 69 -1.27 -5.40 15.82
N ARG A 70 -0.04 -5.88 15.60
CA ARG A 70 1.13 -5.36 16.31
C ARG A 70 1.42 -3.91 15.96
N MET A 71 1.26 -3.52 14.70
CA MET A 71 1.37 -2.11 14.29
C MET A 71 0.37 -1.23 15.05
N ARG A 72 -0.89 -1.66 15.16
CA ARG A 72 -1.91 -0.96 15.95
C ARG A 72 -1.50 -0.82 17.42
N GLN A 73 -1.00 -1.89 18.04
CA GLN A 73 -0.51 -1.86 19.42
C GLN A 73 0.64 -0.88 19.63
N VAL A 74 1.62 -0.90 18.71
CA VAL A 74 2.78 0.03 18.73
C VAL A 74 2.34 1.48 18.68
N LEU A 75 1.27 1.80 17.94
CA LEU A 75 0.71 3.14 17.88
C LEU A 75 -0.06 3.54 19.15
N LEU A 76 -0.62 2.58 19.88
CA LEU A 76 -1.36 2.80 21.12
C LEU A 76 -0.48 2.89 22.36
N GLU A 77 0.67 2.24 22.35
CA GLU A 77 1.60 2.20 23.50
C GLU A 77 2.62 3.36 23.48
N ASP A 78 3.22 3.66 24.63
CA ASP A 78 4.26 4.70 24.77
C ASP A 78 5.67 4.10 24.93
N THR A 79 5.83 2.82 24.62
CA THR A 79 7.10 2.12 24.75
C THR A 79 8.19 2.75 23.89
N VAL A 80 9.33 3.07 24.50
CA VAL A 80 10.54 3.49 23.81
C VAL A 80 11.34 2.25 23.43
N TYR A 81 11.65 2.12 22.13
CA TYR A 81 12.41 0.97 21.63
C TYR A 81 13.89 1.34 21.48
N PRO A 82 14.80 0.81 22.31
CA PRO A 82 16.22 1.24 22.35
C PRO A 82 16.98 0.92 21.06
N TYR A 83 16.48 0.00 20.24
CA TYR A 83 17.07 -0.35 18.94
C TYR A 83 16.69 0.61 17.80
N LEU A 84 15.75 1.53 18.03
CA LEU A 84 15.39 2.52 17.01
C LEU A 84 16.40 3.66 16.96
N LYS A 85 16.87 3.98 15.76
CA LYS A 85 17.67 5.19 15.54
C LYS A 85 16.85 6.46 15.83
N PRO A 86 17.47 7.58 16.20
CA PRO A 86 16.76 8.82 16.57
C PRO A 86 15.71 9.27 15.57
N ASN A 87 16.00 9.19 14.27
CA ASN A 87 15.03 9.55 13.23
C ASN A 87 13.82 8.60 13.19
N ALA A 88 14.01 7.31 13.43
CA ALA A 88 12.93 6.33 13.48
C ALA A 88 12.07 6.55 14.73
N GLN A 89 12.69 6.84 15.88
CA GLN A 89 11.99 7.18 17.12
C GLN A 89 11.10 8.43 16.91
N LYS A 90 11.67 9.49 16.34
CA LYS A 90 10.91 10.73 16.04
C LYS A 90 9.71 10.47 15.11
N ARG A 91 9.89 9.66 14.06
CA ARG A 91 8.78 9.29 13.16
C ARG A 91 7.71 8.49 13.88
N LEU A 92 8.08 7.59 14.79
CA LEU A 92 7.14 6.83 15.60
C LEU A 92 6.33 7.75 16.51
N GLU A 93 6.96 8.73 17.15
CA GLU A 93 6.29 9.72 17.99
C GLU A 93 5.25 10.53 17.20
N VAL A 94 5.61 10.99 15.99
CA VAL A 94 4.69 11.68 15.09
C VAL A 94 3.51 10.78 14.71
N ALA A 95 3.78 9.52 14.37
CA ALA A 95 2.72 8.56 14.01
C ALA A 95 1.76 8.29 15.19
N ARG A 96 2.28 8.14 16.40
CA ARG A 96 1.49 8.01 17.63
C ARG A 96 0.63 9.23 17.91
N HIS A 97 1.20 10.42 17.71
CA HIS A 97 0.45 11.67 17.86
C HIS A 97 -0.73 11.74 16.89
N VAL A 98 -0.50 11.45 15.63
CA VAL A 98 -1.56 11.38 14.61
C VAL A 98 -2.61 10.33 14.99
N ALA A 99 -2.19 9.13 15.40
CA ALA A 99 -3.09 8.05 15.80
C ALA A 99 -4.01 8.42 16.97
N ARG A 100 -3.48 9.16 17.95
CA ARG A 100 -4.29 9.66 19.08
C ARG A 100 -5.27 10.74 18.66
N ASN A 101 -4.83 11.71 17.86
CA ASN A 101 -5.68 12.83 17.44
C ASN A 101 -6.80 12.42 16.50
N THR A 102 -6.55 11.47 15.62
CA THR A 102 -7.55 10.95 14.68
C THR A 102 -8.40 9.83 15.26
N GLY A 103 -7.93 9.17 16.32
CA GLY A 103 -8.58 7.99 16.90
C GLY A 103 -8.53 6.74 16.02
N LEU A 104 -7.66 6.70 14.97
CA LEU A 104 -7.64 5.61 13.96
C LEU A 104 -7.35 4.22 14.53
N CYS A 105 -6.75 4.13 15.73
CA CYS A 105 -6.53 2.85 16.40
C CYS A 105 -7.74 2.40 17.26
N ARG A 106 -8.68 3.30 17.53
CA ARG A 106 -9.88 3.02 18.35
C ARG A 106 -11.13 2.90 17.48
N HIS A 107 -11.20 3.69 16.41
CA HIS A 107 -12.30 3.71 15.45
C HIS A 107 -11.77 3.28 14.09
N SER A 108 -12.20 2.12 13.62
CA SER A 108 -11.75 1.59 12.33
C SER A 108 -12.13 2.48 11.16
N LEU A 109 -13.27 3.16 11.23
CA LEU A 109 -13.74 4.07 10.20
C LEU A 109 -13.59 5.51 10.67
N ILE A 110 -12.90 6.32 9.88
CA ILE A 110 -12.63 7.74 10.15
C ILE A 110 -13.31 8.59 9.09
N HIS A 111 -14.09 9.56 9.53
CA HIS A 111 -14.67 10.59 8.67
C HIS A 111 -13.62 11.69 8.37
N LEU A 112 -13.34 11.90 7.10
CA LEU A 112 -12.34 12.89 6.66
C LEU A 112 -12.94 14.25 6.28
N GLY A 113 -14.26 14.40 6.42
CA GLY A 113 -15.02 15.59 6.03
C GLY A 113 -15.84 15.35 4.75
N GLY A 114 -16.98 16.05 4.64
CA GLY A 114 -17.93 15.88 3.55
C GLY A 114 -18.40 14.43 3.43
N TYR A 115 -18.25 13.84 2.26
CA TYR A 115 -18.57 12.42 2.01
C TYR A 115 -17.37 11.50 2.10
N SER A 116 -16.20 11.98 2.51
CA SER A 116 -14.94 11.23 2.49
C SER A 116 -14.72 10.45 3.77
N TYR A 117 -14.39 9.17 3.64
CA TYR A 117 -14.13 8.24 4.74
C TYR A 117 -12.85 7.45 4.50
N CYS A 118 -12.22 7.00 5.57
CA CYS A 118 -11.07 6.12 5.54
C CYS A 118 -11.24 4.98 6.54
N LEU A 119 -11.20 3.75 6.07
CA LEU A 119 -11.29 2.55 6.88
C LEU A 119 -9.89 1.98 7.12
N PHE A 120 -9.54 1.79 8.39
CA PHE A 120 -8.31 1.12 8.86
C PHE A 120 -8.70 -0.22 9.50
N PRO A 121 -8.75 -1.32 8.76
CA PRO A 121 -9.27 -2.58 9.26
C PRO A 121 -8.31 -3.34 10.19
N TRP A 122 -7.02 -3.01 10.19
CA TRP A 122 -5.97 -3.70 10.97
C TRP A 122 -5.89 -5.19 10.69
N LEU A 123 -6.05 -5.57 9.43
CA LEU A 123 -6.08 -6.94 8.95
C LEU A 123 -4.90 -7.22 8.00
N GLY A 124 -4.50 -8.48 7.90
CA GLY A 124 -3.55 -8.91 6.91
C GLY A 124 -4.13 -8.90 5.48
N THR A 125 -3.27 -9.08 4.50
CA THR A 125 -3.59 -8.92 3.08
C THR A 125 -4.82 -9.71 2.62
N ARG A 126 -4.95 -10.97 3.07
CA ARG A 126 -6.08 -11.83 2.66
C ARG A 126 -7.42 -11.30 3.16
N SER A 127 -7.53 -11.08 4.46
CA SER A 127 -8.75 -10.53 5.08
C SER A 127 -9.05 -9.11 4.59
N PHE A 128 -8.04 -8.30 4.34
CA PHE A 128 -8.18 -6.97 3.75
C PHE A 128 -8.82 -7.04 2.35
N ARG A 129 -8.40 -7.98 1.50
CA ARG A 129 -9.00 -8.20 0.17
C ARG A 129 -10.48 -8.54 0.28
N THR A 130 -10.87 -9.32 1.29
CA THR A 130 -12.25 -9.65 1.58
C THR A 130 -13.06 -8.40 1.96
N VAL A 131 -12.59 -7.61 2.93
CA VAL A 131 -13.25 -6.34 3.32
C VAL A 131 -13.39 -5.39 2.12
N ARG A 132 -12.39 -5.30 1.26
CA ARG A 132 -12.45 -4.49 0.05
C ARG A 132 -13.54 -4.97 -0.92
N ARG A 133 -13.72 -6.29 -1.09
CA ARG A 133 -14.81 -6.87 -1.90
C ARG A 133 -16.17 -6.54 -1.30
N MET A 134 -16.32 -6.66 0.02
CA MET A 134 -17.56 -6.32 0.73
C MET A 134 -17.93 -4.85 0.54
N ILE A 135 -16.98 -3.91 0.66
CA ILE A 135 -17.22 -2.49 0.40
C ILE A 135 -17.70 -2.28 -1.05
N ARG A 136 -17.10 -2.97 -2.01
CA ARG A 136 -17.54 -2.89 -3.41
C ARG A 136 -18.95 -3.44 -3.63
N SER A 137 -19.30 -4.58 -3.03
CA SER A 137 -20.66 -5.18 -3.13
C SER A 137 -21.71 -4.26 -2.55
N MET A 138 -21.37 -3.47 -1.53
CA MET A 138 -22.27 -2.52 -0.87
C MET A 138 -22.33 -1.15 -1.53
N SER A 139 -21.58 -0.91 -2.62
CA SER A 139 -21.44 0.42 -3.23
C SER A 139 -22.77 1.04 -3.63
N ALA A 140 -23.69 0.27 -4.21
CA ALA A 140 -25.00 0.77 -4.60
C ALA A 140 -25.87 1.16 -3.37
N LYS A 141 -25.82 0.37 -2.31
CA LYS A 141 -26.59 0.59 -1.07
C LYS A 141 -26.18 1.86 -0.36
N PHE A 142 -24.87 2.09 -0.24
CA PHE A 142 -24.31 3.21 0.52
C PHE A 142 -23.84 4.39 -0.36
N GLY A 143 -24.04 4.32 -1.67
CA GLY A 143 -23.55 5.35 -2.60
C GLY A 143 -22.03 5.50 -2.52
N ILE A 144 -21.29 4.38 -2.45
CA ILE A 144 -19.84 4.38 -2.35
C ILE A 144 -19.21 4.58 -3.73
N THR A 145 -18.27 5.53 -3.83
CA THR A 145 -17.50 5.85 -5.02
C THR A 145 -16.05 6.17 -4.67
N GLY A 146 -15.17 6.19 -5.67
CA GLY A 146 -13.78 6.61 -5.49
C GLY A 146 -13.02 5.74 -4.50
N VAL A 147 -13.16 4.40 -4.59
CA VAL A 147 -12.48 3.46 -3.69
C VAL A 147 -11.01 3.37 -4.05
N GLU A 148 -10.17 3.86 -3.15
CA GLU A 148 -8.71 3.82 -3.20
C GLU A 148 -8.20 3.02 -1.99
N TYR A 149 -7.03 2.40 -2.11
CA TYR A 149 -6.41 1.67 -1.01
C TYR A 149 -4.90 1.64 -1.16
N GLU A 150 -4.20 1.47 -0.04
CA GLU A 150 -2.76 1.30 -0.01
C GLU A 150 -2.41 0.00 0.74
N GLY A 151 -1.76 -0.93 0.05
CA GLY A 151 -1.40 -2.22 0.60
C GLY A 151 -2.59 -2.93 1.26
N CYS A 152 -2.44 -3.27 2.54
CA CYS A 152 -3.52 -3.77 3.41
C CYS A 152 -3.81 -2.81 4.59
N TYR A 153 -3.39 -1.54 4.47
CA TYR A 153 -3.41 -0.62 5.61
C TYR A 153 -4.71 0.16 5.72
N TYR A 154 -5.20 0.72 4.60
CA TYR A 154 -6.45 1.48 4.60
C TYR A 154 -7.21 1.38 3.28
N ILE A 155 -8.51 1.68 3.37
CA ILE A 155 -9.40 1.88 2.22
C ILE A 155 -10.04 3.25 2.37
N LYS A 156 -9.80 4.14 1.41
CA LYS A 156 -10.41 5.46 1.32
C LYS A 156 -11.53 5.43 0.28
N PHE A 157 -12.65 6.07 0.58
CA PHE A 157 -13.80 6.13 -0.32
C PHE A 157 -14.70 7.32 0.01
N LYS A 158 -15.60 7.63 -0.91
CA LYS A 158 -16.72 8.55 -0.67
C LYS A 158 -17.99 7.73 -0.43
N MET A 159 -18.81 8.14 0.54
CA MET A 159 -20.09 7.51 0.87
C MET A 159 -21.16 8.60 0.98
N SER A 160 -22.21 8.52 0.18
CA SER A 160 -23.26 9.54 0.10
C SER A 160 -24.58 9.12 0.79
N LYS A 161 -24.69 7.86 1.19
CA LYS A 161 -25.90 7.30 1.84
C LYS A 161 -25.50 6.51 3.09
N GLY A 162 -26.34 6.57 4.12
CA GLY A 162 -26.08 5.88 5.38
C GLY A 162 -25.11 6.62 6.30
N THR A 163 -24.73 5.97 7.38
CA THR A 163 -23.84 6.47 8.43
C THR A 163 -22.64 5.54 8.60
N GLU A 164 -21.64 5.98 9.35
CA GLU A 164 -20.50 5.12 9.73
C GLU A 164 -20.96 3.84 10.42
N GLN A 165 -21.90 3.97 11.35
CA GLN A 165 -22.45 2.83 12.09
C GLN A 165 -23.17 1.85 11.18
N THR A 166 -24.03 2.33 10.27
CA THR A 166 -24.79 1.44 9.37
C THR A 166 -23.88 0.70 8.39
N LEU A 167 -22.79 1.31 7.95
CA LEU A 167 -21.80 0.63 7.13
C LEU A 167 -21.04 -0.44 7.91
N LEU A 168 -20.59 -0.13 9.14
CA LEU A 168 -19.87 -1.10 9.97
C LEU A 168 -20.75 -2.28 10.37
N GLU A 169 -22.03 -2.05 10.69
CA GLU A 169 -23.01 -3.11 10.95
C GLU A 169 -23.22 -4.00 9.72
N ALA A 170 -23.36 -3.39 8.53
CA ALA A 170 -23.51 -4.15 7.29
C ALA A 170 -22.27 -5.00 6.96
N LEU A 171 -21.06 -4.46 7.18
CA LEU A 171 -19.81 -5.21 7.01
C LEU A 171 -19.73 -6.38 8.01
N ALA A 172 -20.12 -6.16 9.26
CA ALA A 172 -20.14 -7.21 10.28
C ALA A 172 -21.15 -8.32 9.95
N ASP A 173 -22.34 -7.95 9.46
CA ASP A 173 -23.37 -8.91 9.06
C ASP A 173 -22.95 -9.75 7.86
N GLU A 174 -22.32 -9.13 6.87
CA GLU A 174 -21.77 -9.83 5.70
C GLU A 174 -20.65 -10.81 6.11
N ALA A 175 -19.78 -10.38 7.01
CA ALA A 175 -18.71 -11.24 7.54
C ALA A 175 -19.26 -12.47 8.30
N ARG A 176 -20.40 -12.33 8.98
CA ARG A 176 -21.04 -13.46 9.68
C ARG A 176 -21.73 -14.44 8.74
N ARG A 177 -22.26 -13.96 7.61
CA ARG A 177 -22.92 -14.82 6.61
C ARG A 177 -21.94 -15.69 5.84
N GLY A 178 -20.68 -15.33 5.85
CA GLY A 178 -19.68 -15.89 4.98
C GLY A 178 -19.75 -15.27 3.58
N ILE A 179 -18.63 -15.21 2.93
CA ILE A 179 -18.55 -14.78 1.52
C ILE A 179 -18.41 -16.06 0.74
N ASP A 180 -19.49 -16.50 0.10
CA ASP A 180 -19.47 -17.57 -0.90
C ASP A 180 -18.70 -17.14 -2.16
#